data_5dfff0249e63e783d15a023ec97adac0
#
_entry.id   5dfff0249e63e783d15a023ec97adac0
#
_cell.length_a   1.000
_cell.length_b   1.000
_cell.length_c   1.000
_cell.angle_alpha   90.00
_cell.angle_beta   90.00
_cell.angle_gamma   90.00
#
_symmetry.space_group_name_H-M   'P 1'
#
loop_
_entity.id
_entity.type
_entity.pdbx_description
1 polymer ?
#
loop_
_entity_poly.entity_id
_entity_poly.type
_entity_poly.pdbx_seq_one_letter_code
_entity_poly.pdbx_strand_id
1 'polypeptide(L)'
;MTAYGSFYFFAIVGILLIPTIVAGLRGKMLHKYNSVLTLIMLAIIFSDKPNQAMMLAVFIIWQYALIKGYLLLRKQNNNTFMFYMAVILSILPLILAKIAPFVPELKFIVFTGISYVTFRAVQMVFEIRDGLIKECSFLNFWEFILFFPAISTGPIDRYRRFQKDIQKPPSAEEYQNLLYMGINRIFQGFLYKFILAYLIKENIMDATLAHQNTILSNMIYMYSYSLYLFFDFAGYSSFVIGVSYMMGIKTPENFNKPFISRNIKDFWNRWHMSLSFWLRDFIYMRFVFFATKKKLIKNRYMISYIGVFLNFFVMGIWHITGHNIAQYMIYALYHIALFILFDIFERKNKKHKFWPNNTFMHVLAIVITFHFVCFGFLIFSGHLNNYF
;
A
#
# COMPACT_ATOMS: atom_id res chain seq x y z
N MET A 1 -4.25 -21.65 -0.61
CA MET A 1 -5.22 -20.93 -1.52
C MET A 1 -4.82 -19.47 -1.63
N THR A 2 -4.88 -18.87 -2.83
CA THR A 2 -4.54 -17.43 -2.99
C THR A 2 -5.71 -16.54 -2.56
N ALA A 3 -5.46 -15.56 -1.70
CA ALA A 3 -6.48 -14.61 -1.28
C ALA A 3 -7.06 -13.86 -2.48
N TYR A 4 -8.39 -13.85 -2.60
CA TYR A 4 -9.15 -13.21 -3.71
C TYR A 4 -8.76 -13.71 -5.12
N GLY A 5 -8.17 -14.91 -5.22
CA GLY A 5 -7.74 -15.47 -6.52
C GLY A 5 -8.74 -16.41 -7.19
N SER A 6 -9.82 -16.80 -6.53
CA SER A 6 -10.82 -17.74 -7.05
C SER A 6 -12.20 -17.51 -6.47
N PHE A 7 -13.24 -17.94 -7.20
CA PHE A 7 -14.63 -17.90 -6.71
C PHE A 7 -14.84 -18.71 -5.44
N TYR A 8 -14.12 -19.81 -5.24
CA TYR A 8 -14.16 -20.61 -4.02
C TYR A 8 -13.75 -19.79 -2.78
N PHE A 9 -12.75 -18.92 -2.92
CA PHE A 9 -12.36 -18.02 -1.83
C PHE A 9 -13.51 -17.10 -1.43
N PHE A 10 -14.19 -16.49 -2.40
CA PHE A 10 -15.35 -15.61 -2.15
C PHE A 10 -16.53 -16.36 -1.55
N ALA A 11 -16.80 -17.59 -2.00
CA ALA A 11 -17.86 -18.42 -1.44
C ALA A 11 -17.60 -18.72 0.05
N ILE A 12 -16.37 -19.12 0.41
CA ILE A 12 -15.98 -19.40 1.78
C ILE A 12 -16.09 -18.11 2.64
N VAL A 13 -15.54 -16.99 2.18
CA VAL A 13 -15.63 -15.71 2.87
C VAL A 13 -17.09 -15.29 3.05
N GLY A 14 -17.91 -15.42 2.01
CA GLY A 14 -19.32 -15.07 2.03
C GLY A 14 -20.09 -15.88 3.08
N ILE A 15 -19.92 -17.19 3.13
CA ILE A 15 -20.55 -18.08 4.11
C ILE A 15 -20.10 -17.71 5.54
N LEU A 16 -18.79 -17.54 5.73
CA LEU A 16 -18.25 -17.21 7.04
C LEU A 16 -18.61 -15.80 7.53
N LEU A 17 -18.98 -14.88 6.63
CA LEU A 17 -19.44 -13.54 7.00
C LEU A 17 -20.93 -13.48 7.39
N ILE A 18 -21.74 -14.50 7.09
CA ILE A 18 -23.19 -14.48 7.37
C ILE A 18 -23.50 -14.11 8.83
N PRO A 19 -22.87 -14.72 9.87
CA PRO A 19 -23.15 -14.35 11.25
C PRO A 19 -22.82 -12.89 11.57
N THR A 20 -21.71 -12.38 11.03
CA THR A 20 -21.30 -10.96 11.20
C THR A 20 -22.31 -10.02 10.54
N ILE A 21 -22.77 -10.35 9.33
CA ILE A 21 -23.77 -9.56 8.58
C ILE A 21 -25.09 -9.52 9.33
N VAL A 22 -25.59 -10.68 9.76
CA VAL A 22 -26.86 -10.77 10.51
C VAL A 22 -26.78 -9.99 11.83
N ALA A 23 -25.67 -10.09 12.54
CA ALA A 23 -25.48 -9.34 13.79
C ALA A 23 -25.36 -7.83 13.54
N GLY A 24 -24.59 -7.43 12.51
CA GLY A 24 -24.40 -6.03 12.13
C GLY A 24 -25.72 -5.34 11.74
N LEU A 25 -26.59 -6.02 10.98
CA LEU A 25 -27.93 -5.53 10.65
C LEU A 25 -28.82 -5.31 11.87
N ARG A 26 -28.50 -5.98 13.00
CA ARG A 26 -29.16 -5.79 14.31
C ARG A 26 -28.41 -4.80 15.21
N GLY A 27 -27.45 -4.06 14.70
CA GLY A 27 -26.61 -3.11 15.46
C GLY A 27 -25.64 -3.77 16.44
N LYS A 28 -25.31 -5.06 16.23
CA LYS A 28 -24.38 -5.81 17.09
C LYS A 28 -23.18 -6.26 16.27
N MET A 29 -21.96 -5.99 16.74
CA MET A 29 -20.75 -6.48 16.08
C MET A 29 -20.15 -7.65 16.85
N LEU A 30 -19.83 -8.71 16.11
CA LEU A 30 -19.24 -9.94 16.63
C LEU A 30 -17.71 -9.89 16.57
N HIS A 31 -17.05 -8.97 17.31
CA HIS A 31 -15.59 -8.81 17.25
C HIS A 31 -14.82 -10.13 17.49
N LYS A 32 -15.18 -10.87 18.53
CA LYS A 32 -14.54 -12.16 18.83
C LYS A 32 -14.71 -13.17 17.69
N TYR A 33 -15.89 -13.20 17.07
CA TYR A 33 -16.14 -14.04 15.90
C TYR A 33 -15.29 -13.59 14.70
N ASN A 34 -15.20 -12.30 14.43
CA ASN A 34 -14.36 -11.75 13.35
C ASN A 34 -12.87 -12.06 13.56
N SER A 35 -12.42 -12.13 14.83
CA SER A 35 -11.07 -12.56 15.17
C SER A 35 -10.86 -14.05 14.86
N VAL A 36 -11.82 -14.92 15.24
CA VAL A 36 -11.77 -16.36 14.89
C VAL A 36 -11.85 -16.54 13.38
N LEU A 37 -12.74 -15.82 12.70
CA LEU A 37 -12.84 -15.82 11.22
C LEU A 37 -11.50 -15.44 10.58
N THR A 38 -10.81 -14.45 11.11
CA THR A 38 -9.45 -14.07 10.64
C THR A 38 -8.48 -15.26 10.75
N LEU A 39 -8.47 -15.99 11.87
CA LEU A 39 -7.61 -17.17 12.03
C LEU A 39 -7.98 -18.29 11.05
N ILE A 40 -9.26 -18.56 10.86
CA ILE A 40 -9.74 -19.56 9.89
C ILE A 40 -9.28 -19.18 8.47
N MET A 41 -9.47 -17.93 8.08
CA MET A 41 -9.07 -17.47 6.75
C MET A 41 -7.55 -17.51 6.55
N LEU A 42 -6.77 -17.19 7.58
CA LEU A 42 -5.32 -17.34 7.52
C LEU A 42 -4.92 -18.81 7.39
N ALA A 43 -5.54 -19.73 8.14
CA ALA A 43 -5.30 -21.17 8.00
C ALA A 43 -5.60 -21.65 6.55
N ILE A 44 -6.67 -21.15 5.93
CA ILE A 44 -7.02 -21.47 4.53
C ILE A 44 -5.99 -20.87 3.56
N ILE A 45 -5.58 -19.60 3.73
CA ILE A 45 -4.60 -18.92 2.87
C ILE A 45 -3.24 -19.62 2.90
N PHE A 46 -2.83 -20.13 4.05
CA PHE A 46 -1.53 -20.76 4.26
C PHE A 46 -1.57 -22.29 4.28
N SER A 47 -2.72 -22.93 3.99
CA SER A 47 -2.90 -24.39 4.05
C SER A 47 -1.90 -25.18 3.22
N ASP A 48 -1.52 -24.66 2.06
CA ASP A 48 -0.53 -25.24 1.14
C ASP A 48 0.90 -24.70 1.37
N LYS A 49 1.12 -23.88 2.42
CA LYS A 49 2.39 -23.18 2.70
C LYS A 49 2.72 -23.20 4.21
N PRO A 50 2.87 -24.36 4.85
CA PRO A 50 3.03 -24.46 6.31
C PRO A 50 4.27 -23.70 6.83
N ASN A 51 5.37 -23.69 6.07
CA ASN A 51 6.57 -22.94 6.43
C ASN A 51 6.32 -21.42 6.47
N GLN A 52 5.51 -20.90 5.56
CA GLN A 52 5.14 -19.48 5.57
C GLN A 52 4.20 -19.14 6.74
N ALA A 53 3.28 -20.06 7.10
CA ALA A 53 2.43 -19.91 8.28
C ALA A 53 3.28 -19.86 9.57
N MET A 54 4.26 -20.75 9.69
CA MET A 54 5.19 -20.77 10.83
C MET A 54 5.99 -19.47 10.91
N MET A 55 6.52 -18.99 9.78
CA MET A 55 7.29 -17.73 9.75
C MET A 55 6.42 -16.50 10.04
N LEU A 56 5.15 -16.50 9.62
CA LEU A 56 4.20 -15.46 10.02
C LEU A 56 3.98 -15.48 11.55
N ALA A 57 3.85 -16.65 12.18
CA ALA A 57 3.72 -16.76 13.62
C ALA A 57 4.98 -16.25 14.37
N VAL A 58 6.18 -16.62 13.90
CA VAL A 58 7.45 -16.10 14.43
C VAL A 58 7.53 -14.59 14.28
N PHE A 59 7.16 -14.05 13.11
CA PHE A 59 7.11 -12.62 12.86
C PHE A 59 6.19 -11.88 13.84
N ILE A 60 5.01 -12.42 14.11
CA ILE A 60 4.05 -11.82 15.05
C ILE A 60 4.61 -11.77 16.46
N ILE A 61 5.21 -12.86 16.93
CA ILE A 61 5.84 -12.93 18.26
C ILE A 61 6.98 -11.90 18.34
N TRP A 62 7.85 -11.86 17.34
CA TRP A 62 8.95 -10.91 17.25
C TRP A 62 8.47 -9.46 17.31
N GLN A 63 7.51 -9.08 16.44
CA GLN A 63 7.01 -7.71 16.38
C GLN A 63 6.28 -7.30 17.66
N TYR A 64 5.51 -8.20 18.25
CA TYR A 64 4.83 -7.91 19.52
C TYR A 64 5.82 -7.69 20.67
N ALA A 65 6.81 -8.58 20.81
CA ALA A 65 7.84 -8.45 21.83
C ALA A 65 8.60 -7.12 21.68
N LEU A 66 8.95 -6.75 20.44
CA LEU A 66 9.62 -5.49 20.12
C LEU A 66 8.75 -4.26 20.44
N ILE A 67 7.50 -4.26 20.01
CA ILE A 67 6.55 -3.16 20.26
C ILE A 67 6.29 -3.02 21.75
N LYS A 68 6.07 -4.12 22.47
CA LYS A 68 5.85 -4.11 23.92
C LYS A 68 7.08 -3.63 24.69
N GLY A 69 8.25 -4.15 24.31
CA GLY A 69 9.54 -3.72 24.88
C GLY A 69 9.79 -2.25 24.65
N TYR A 70 9.58 -1.76 23.41
CA TYR A 70 9.75 -0.35 23.10
C TYR A 70 8.73 0.56 23.82
N LEU A 71 7.47 0.11 24.01
CA LEU A 71 6.49 0.81 24.85
C LEU A 71 6.96 0.98 26.29
N LEU A 72 7.53 -0.06 26.88
CA LEU A 72 8.06 -0.01 28.26
C LEU A 72 9.23 0.97 28.35
N LEU A 73 10.19 0.89 27.43
CA LEU A 73 11.34 1.81 27.36
C LEU A 73 10.88 3.25 27.15
N ARG A 74 9.90 3.47 26.27
CA ARG A 74 9.36 4.81 25.96
C ARG A 74 8.66 5.45 27.15
N LYS A 75 8.04 4.66 28.04
CA LYS A 75 7.43 5.17 29.29
C LYS A 75 8.49 5.76 30.24
N GLN A 76 9.68 5.18 30.25
CA GLN A 76 10.78 5.66 31.11
C GLN A 76 11.51 6.84 30.46
N ASN A 77 11.88 6.72 29.19
CA ASN A 77 12.64 7.74 28.48
C ASN A 77 12.32 7.74 26.97
N ASN A 78 12.18 8.94 26.40
CA ASN A 78 12.02 9.13 24.96
C ASN A 78 13.38 9.19 24.25
N ASN A 79 14.16 8.12 24.33
CA ASN A 79 15.50 8.04 23.78
C ASN A 79 15.49 7.85 22.26
N THR A 80 16.26 8.65 21.54
CA THR A 80 16.35 8.61 20.07
C THR A 80 17.09 7.37 19.55
N PHE A 81 18.11 6.91 20.24
CA PHE A 81 18.84 5.69 19.90
C PHE A 81 17.92 4.47 19.98
N MET A 82 17.20 4.31 21.09
CA MET A 82 16.24 3.21 21.27
C MET A 82 15.13 3.23 20.22
N PHE A 83 14.70 4.42 19.80
CA PHE A 83 13.74 4.54 18.70
C PHE A 83 14.31 3.99 17.38
N TYR A 84 15.52 4.41 16.97
CA TYR A 84 16.10 3.91 15.73
C TYR A 84 16.38 2.41 15.79
N MET A 85 16.84 1.90 16.92
CA MET A 85 17.00 0.45 17.13
C MET A 85 15.68 -0.29 16.96
N ALA A 86 14.59 0.22 17.56
CA ALA A 86 13.27 -0.38 17.41
C ALA A 86 12.78 -0.36 15.94
N VAL A 87 13.03 0.72 15.19
CA VAL A 87 12.70 0.81 13.76
C VAL A 87 13.51 -0.21 12.95
N ILE A 88 14.83 -0.27 13.16
CA ILE A 88 15.72 -1.22 12.45
C ILE A 88 15.30 -2.66 12.74
N LEU A 89 15.08 -3.02 13.99
CA LEU A 89 14.67 -4.37 14.38
C LEU A 89 13.28 -4.73 13.85
N SER A 90 12.37 -3.76 13.73
CA SER A 90 11.04 -3.97 13.15
C SER A 90 11.10 -4.20 11.64
N ILE A 91 12.02 -3.53 10.91
CA ILE A 91 12.19 -3.68 9.46
C ILE A 91 13.06 -4.89 9.13
N LEU A 92 13.90 -5.37 10.05
CA LEU A 92 14.88 -6.42 9.80
C LEU A 92 14.32 -7.67 9.11
N PRO A 93 13.15 -8.25 9.49
CA PRO A 93 12.60 -9.40 8.79
C PRO A 93 12.31 -9.11 7.31
N LEU A 94 11.85 -7.89 6.98
CA LEU A 94 11.61 -7.49 5.60
C LEU A 94 12.92 -7.33 4.82
N ILE A 95 13.97 -6.77 5.43
CA ILE A 95 15.30 -6.66 4.80
C ILE A 95 15.84 -8.06 4.47
N LEU A 96 15.78 -8.99 5.42
CA LEU A 96 16.21 -10.37 5.21
C LEU A 96 15.40 -11.05 4.10
N ALA A 97 14.08 -10.85 4.06
CA ALA A 97 13.23 -11.37 2.99
C ALA A 97 13.57 -10.77 1.61
N LYS A 98 14.02 -9.50 1.55
CA LYS A 98 14.48 -8.85 0.30
C LYS A 98 15.87 -9.35 -0.16
N ILE A 99 16.71 -9.79 0.76
CA ILE A 99 18.01 -10.38 0.46
C ILE A 99 17.89 -11.87 0.09
N ALA A 100 16.83 -12.54 0.50
CA ALA A 100 16.61 -13.98 0.27
C ALA A 100 16.74 -14.47 -1.19
N PRO A 101 16.41 -13.70 -2.25
CA PRO A 101 16.70 -14.10 -3.62
C PRO A 101 18.20 -14.28 -3.92
N PHE A 102 19.08 -13.57 -3.21
CA PHE A 102 20.53 -13.60 -3.37
C PHE A 102 21.23 -14.57 -2.41
N VAL A 103 20.55 -14.93 -1.30
CA VAL A 103 21.04 -15.81 -0.22
C VAL A 103 20.02 -16.91 -0.01
N PRO A 104 20.16 -18.08 -0.68
CA PRO A 104 19.14 -19.14 -0.65
C PRO A 104 18.75 -19.62 0.74
N GLU A 105 19.69 -19.55 1.70
CA GLU A 105 19.49 -19.93 3.10
C GLU A 105 18.43 -19.06 3.82
N LEU A 106 18.16 -17.85 3.29
CA LEU A 106 17.15 -16.95 3.87
C LEU A 106 15.74 -17.12 3.28
N LYS A 107 15.56 -18.01 2.29
CA LYS A 107 14.23 -18.20 1.64
C LYS A 107 13.13 -18.61 2.62
N PHE A 108 13.48 -19.26 3.72
CA PHE A 108 12.50 -19.67 4.74
C PHE A 108 11.82 -18.48 5.44
N ILE A 109 12.46 -17.29 5.47
CA ILE A 109 11.93 -16.09 6.13
C ILE A 109 10.77 -15.48 5.32
N VAL A 110 10.69 -15.77 4.03
CA VAL A 110 9.73 -15.16 3.11
C VAL A 110 8.34 -15.76 3.31
N PHE A 111 7.36 -14.90 3.54
CA PHE A 111 5.94 -15.28 3.56
C PHE A 111 5.07 -14.23 2.86
N THR A 112 3.90 -14.67 2.38
CA THR A 112 2.93 -13.81 1.71
C THR A 112 2.47 -12.70 2.63
N GLY A 113 2.62 -11.43 2.20
CA GLY A 113 2.19 -10.25 2.96
C GLY A 113 3.24 -9.64 3.86
N ILE A 114 4.48 -10.20 3.96
CA ILE A 114 5.54 -9.69 4.85
C ILE A 114 5.75 -8.17 4.74
N SER A 115 5.70 -7.60 3.53
CA SER A 115 5.86 -6.16 3.32
C SER A 115 4.76 -5.36 4.01
N TYR A 116 3.50 -5.75 3.82
CA TYR A 116 2.34 -5.03 4.35
C TYR A 116 2.22 -5.12 5.87
N VAL A 117 2.46 -6.30 6.43
CA VAL A 117 2.47 -6.46 7.90
C VAL A 117 3.66 -5.72 8.54
N THR A 118 4.81 -5.61 7.85
CA THR A 118 5.95 -4.82 8.31
C THR A 118 5.61 -3.32 8.33
N PHE A 119 4.99 -2.77 7.28
CA PHE A 119 4.54 -1.37 7.30
C PHE A 119 3.60 -1.08 8.46
N ARG A 120 2.67 -2.00 8.76
CA ARG A 120 1.77 -1.87 9.91
C ARG A 120 2.50 -1.91 11.25
N ALA A 121 3.50 -2.78 11.41
CA ALA A 121 4.27 -2.87 12.64
C ALA A 121 5.18 -1.65 12.84
N VAL A 122 5.92 -1.25 11.80
CA VAL A 122 6.83 -0.10 11.84
C VAL A 122 6.10 1.20 12.16
N GLN A 123 4.91 1.43 11.59
CA GLN A 123 4.14 2.63 11.93
C GLN A 123 3.76 2.66 13.42
N MET A 124 3.49 1.50 14.06
CA MET A 124 3.23 1.48 15.50
C MET A 124 4.45 1.94 16.30
N VAL A 125 5.67 1.56 15.90
CA VAL A 125 6.91 2.06 16.52
C VAL A 125 7.01 3.58 16.39
N PHE A 126 6.70 4.14 15.22
CA PHE A 126 6.65 5.59 15.03
C PHE A 126 5.59 6.27 15.90
N GLU A 127 4.38 5.73 15.96
CA GLU A 127 3.28 6.29 16.75
C GLU A 127 3.54 6.18 18.27
N ILE A 128 4.26 5.13 18.72
CA ILE A 128 4.76 5.03 20.10
C ILE A 128 5.78 6.13 20.39
N ARG A 129 6.72 6.38 19.48
CA ARG A 129 7.70 7.47 19.59
C ARG A 129 7.02 8.81 19.81
N ASP A 130 5.95 9.06 19.07
CA ASP A 130 5.17 10.29 19.13
C ASP A 130 4.24 10.38 20.36
N GLY A 131 4.13 9.31 21.15
CA GLY A 131 3.24 9.21 22.31
C GLY A 131 1.77 9.06 21.96
N LEU A 132 1.47 8.68 20.69
CA LEU A 132 0.11 8.48 20.19
C LEU A 132 -0.45 7.09 20.55
N ILE A 133 0.43 6.10 20.70
CA ILE A 133 0.11 4.78 21.25
C ILE A 133 0.73 4.69 22.63
N LYS A 134 -0.11 4.63 23.66
CA LYS A 134 0.31 4.54 25.07
C LYS A 134 0.21 3.14 25.64
N GLU A 135 -0.65 2.30 25.04
CA GLU A 135 -0.93 0.94 25.43
C GLU A 135 -1.21 0.08 24.19
N CYS A 136 -0.83 -1.18 24.26
CA CYS A 136 -1.13 -2.17 23.24
C CYS A 136 -1.21 -3.54 23.90
N SER A 137 -2.40 -4.16 23.89
CA SER A 137 -2.59 -5.55 24.28
C SER A 137 -2.18 -6.49 23.14
N PHE A 138 -1.89 -7.76 23.46
CA PHE A 138 -1.61 -8.75 22.41
C PHE A 138 -2.80 -8.93 21.47
N LEU A 139 -4.02 -8.95 22.02
CA LEU A 139 -5.24 -9.07 21.22
C LEU A 139 -5.37 -7.94 20.21
N ASN A 140 -5.29 -6.68 20.65
CA ASN A 140 -5.40 -5.52 19.76
C ASN A 140 -4.28 -5.47 18.69
N PHE A 141 -3.08 -5.94 19.07
CA PHE A 141 -1.95 -6.00 18.16
C PHE A 141 -2.17 -6.99 17.02
N TRP A 142 -2.46 -8.26 17.37
CA TRP A 142 -2.59 -9.28 16.33
C TRP A 142 -3.83 -9.09 15.46
N GLU A 143 -4.95 -8.63 16.01
CA GLU A 143 -6.15 -8.29 15.24
C GLU A 143 -5.85 -7.23 14.17
N PHE A 144 -5.03 -6.24 14.51
CA PHE A 144 -4.59 -5.22 13.55
C PHE A 144 -3.60 -5.77 12.52
N ILE A 145 -2.54 -6.44 12.98
CA ILE A 145 -1.46 -6.91 12.08
C ILE A 145 -1.95 -8.03 11.17
N LEU A 146 -2.72 -8.98 11.69
CA LEU A 146 -3.20 -10.15 10.95
C LEU A 146 -4.56 -9.96 10.29
N PHE A 147 -5.16 -8.79 10.34
CA PHE A 147 -6.46 -8.52 9.70
C PHE A 147 -6.49 -9.10 8.29
N PHE A 148 -7.15 -10.28 8.13
CA PHE A 148 -6.99 -11.13 6.93
C PHE A 148 -7.37 -10.42 5.63
N PRO A 149 -8.41 -9.55 5.58
CA PRO A 149 -8.75 -8.92 4.31
C PRO A 149 -7.58 -8.19 3.66
N ALA A 150 -6.72 -7.58 4.47
CA ALA A 150 -5.61 -6.77 3.99
C ALA A 150 -4.22 -7.39 4.26
N ILE A 151 -4.13 -8.73 4.48
CA ILE A 151 -2.86 -9.38 4.87
C ILE A 151 -1.81 -9.34 3.76
N SER A 152 -2.18 -9.52 2.48
CA SER A 152 -1.24 -9.67 1.36
C SER A 152 -0.89 -8.34 0.70
N THR A 153 -1.86 -7.67 0.05
CA THR A 153 -1.66 -6.45 -0.76
C THR A 153 -2.75 -5.41 -0.54
N GLY A 154 -3.49 -5.51 0.56
CA GLY A 154 -4.57 -4.59 0.89
C GLY A 154 -4.07 -3.20 1.32
N PRO A 155 -4.99 -2.23 1.47
CA PRO A 155 -4.63 -0.91 1.97
C PRO A 155 -3.88 -0.98 3.31
N ILE A 156 -2.84 -0.17 3.45
CA ILE A 156 -2.04 -0.05 4.68
C ILE A 156 -2.79 0.85 5.65
N ASP A 157 -3.46 0.23 6.60
CA ASP A 157 -4.26 0.94 7.59
C ASP A 157 -3.43 1.48 8.76
N ARG A 158 -4.03 2.37 9.56
CA ARG A 158 -3.42 2.95 10.77
C ARG A 158 -3.98 2.26 12.01
N TYR A 159 -3.09 1.86 12.94
CA TYR A 159 -3.48 1.16 14.17
C TYR A 159 -4.59 1.89 14.94
N ARG A 160 -4.42 3.20 15.19
CA ARG A 160 -5.41 3.99 15.94
C ARG A 160 -6.75 4.12 15.23
N ARG A 161 -6.76 4.21 13.90
CA ARG A 161 -8.01 4.23 13.13
C ARG A 161 -8.73 2.88 13.23
N PHE A 162 -7.99 1.79 13.03
CA PHE A 162 -8.50 0.42 13.15
C PHE A 162 -9.09 0.16 14.55
N GLN A 163 -8.36 0.54 15.60
CA GLN A 163 -8.82 0.39 16.99
C GLN A 163 -10.09 1.22 17.26
N LYS A 164 -10.23 2.41 16.64
CA LYS A 164 -11.43 3.22 16.77
C LYS A 164 -12.67 2.50 16.21
N ASP A 165 -12.55 1.81 15.06
CA ASP A 165 -13.66 1.06 14.48
C ASP A 165 -14.05 -0.15 15.37
N ILE A 166 -13.08 -0.82 15.99
CA ILE A 166 -13.34 -1.91 16.94
C ILE A 166 -14.04 -1.40 18.21
N GLN A 167 -13.55 -0.30 18.78
CA GLN A 167 -14.07 0.24 20.04
C GLN A 167 -15.43 0.92 19.88
N LYS A 168 -15.73 1.46 18.69
CA LYS A 168 -17.00 2.10 18.38
C LYS A 168 -17.62 1.43 17.16
N PRO A 169 -18.30 0.29 17.36
CA PRO A 169 -18.94 -0.42 16.26
C PRO A 169 -20.05 0.43 15.64
N PRO A 170 -20.35 0.26 14.34
CA PRO A 170 -21.40 1.00 13.65
C PRO A 170 -22.78 0.65 14.21
N SER A 171 -23.69 1.62 14.21
CA SER A 171 -25.12 1.39 14.43
C SER A 171 -25.72 0.50 13.32
N ALA A 172 -26.94 0.00 13.50
CA ALA A 172 -27.61 -0.82 12.47
C ALA A 172 -27.72 -0.06 11.13
N GLU A 173 -28.09 1.22 11.16
CA GLU A 173 -28.19 2.07 9.96
C GLU A 173 -26.82 2.32 9.30
N GLU A 174 -25.81 2.66 10.10
CA GLU A 174 -24.43 2.81 9.59
C GLU A 174 -23.92 1.51 8.99
N TYR A 175 -24.25 0.36 9.60
CA TYR A 175 -23.85 -0.94 9.09
C TYR A 175 -24.54 -1.31 7.78
N GLN A 176 -25.83 -1.00 7.62
CA GLN A 176 -26.55 -1.17 6.34
C GLN A 176 -25.84 -0.43 5.21
N ASN A 177 -25.42 0.81 5.45
CA ASN A 177 -24.65 1.59 4.48
C ASN A 177 -23.29 0.97 4.18
N LEU A 178 -22.58 0.46 5.20
CA LEU A 178 -21.31 -0.25 5.01
C LEU A 178 -21.49 -1.54 4.21
N LEU A 179 -22.54 -2.31 4.50
CA LEU A 179 -22.87 -3.54 3.78
C LEU A 179 -23.17 -3.25 2.30
N TYR A 180 -24.02 -2.24 2.03
CA TYR A 180 -24.32 -1.79 0.67
C TYR A 180 -23.04 -1.39 -0.08
N MET A 181 -22.21 -0.53 0.51
CA MET A 181 -20.92 -0.15 -0.07
C MET A 181 -20.00 -1.35 -0.25
N GLY A 182 -19.97 -2.26 0.73
CA GLY A 182 -19.16 -3.48 0.69
C GLY A 182 -19.52 -4.39 -0.48
N ILE A 183 -20.82 -4.63 -0.69
CA ILE A 183 -21.33 -5.42 -1.82
C ILE A 183 -20.92 -4.76 -3.15
N ASN A 184 -21.15 -3.45 -3.30
CA ASN A 184 -20.77 -2.72 -4.51
C ASN A 184 -19.26 -2.81 -4.77
N ARG A 185 -18.43 -2.76 -3.71
CA ARG A 185 -16.97 -2.94 -3.85
C ARG A 185 -16.59 -4.34 -4.31
N ILE A 186 -17.29 -5.38 -3.87
CA ILE A 186 -17.05 -6.75 -4.36
C ILE A 186 -17.36 -6.84 -5.85
N PHE A 187 -18.53 -6.34 -6.30
CA PHE A 187 -18.86 -6.32 -7.73
C PHE A 187 -17.89 -5.46 -8.56
N GLN A 188 -17.48 -4.31 -8.06
CA GLN A 188 -16.46 -3.48 -8.69
C GLN A 188 -15.12 -4.24 -8.81
N GLY A 189 -14.74 -5.00 -7.77
CA GLY A 189 -13.56 -5.84 -7.79
C GLY A 189 -13.62 -6.91 -8.87
N PHE A 190 -14.77 -7.60 -9.03
CA PHE A 190 -14.98 -8.58 -10.11
C PHE A 190 -14.87 -7.94 -11.49
N LEU A 191 -15.55 -6.80 -11.71
CA LEU A 191 -15.46 -6.07 -12.97
C LEU A 191 -14.02 -5.67 -13.29
N TYR A 192 -13.31 -5.09 -12.32
CA TYR A 192 -11.98 -4.55 -12.54
C TYR A 192 -10.94 -5.66 -12.75
N LYS A 193 -10.86 -6.62 -11.82
CA LYS A 193 -9.79 -7.62 -11.83
C LYS A 193 -10.05 -8.76 -12.82
N PHE A 194 -11.25 -9.33 -12.81
CA PHE A 194 -11.52 -10.55 -13.60
C PHE A 194 -12.11 -10.29 -14.98
N ILE A 195 -12.57 -9.06 -15.26
CA ILE A 195 -13.07 -8.70 -16.58
C ILE A 195 -12.12 -7.71 -17.24
N LEU A 196 -12.01 -6.46 -16.74
CA LEU A 196 -11.25 -5.42 -17.45
C LEU A 196 -9.75 -5.72 -17.50
N ALA A 197 -9.13 -6.06 -16.36
CA ALA A 197 -7.71 -6.38 -16.33
C ALA A 197 -7.42 -7.63 -17.20
N TYR A 198 -8.25 -8.67 -17.11
CA TYR A 198 -8.10 -9.87 -17.92
C TYR A 198 -8.18 -9.58 -19.42
N LEU A 199 -9.22 -8.84 -19.87
CA LEU A 199 -9.40 -8.51 -21.28
C LEU A 199 -8.25 -7.66 -21.83
N ILE A 200 -7.78 -6.65 -21.04
CA ILE A 200 -6.64 -5.83 -21.43
C ILE A 200 -5.37 -6.68 -21.56
N LYS A 201 -5.13 -7.56 -20.59
CA LYS A 201 -3.95 -8.42 -20.62
C LYS A 201 -3.97 -9.34 -21.84
N GLU A 202 -5.00 -10.17 -22.00
CA GLU A 202 -5.05 -11.21 -23.02
C GLU A 202 -5.18 -10.64 -24.46
N ASN A 203 -6.05 -9.62 -24.66
CA ASN A 203 -6.35 -9.16 -26.01
C ASN A 203 -5.47 -8.02 -26.51
N ILE A 204 -4.80 -7.26 -25.61
CA ILE A 204 -4.00 -6.12 -26.01
C ILE A 204 -2.53 -6.30 -25.61
N MET A 205 -2.27 -6.54 -24.34
CA MET A 205 -0.91 -6.54 -23.81
C MET A 205 -0.12 -7.75 -24.32
N ASP A 206 -0.65 -8.97 -24.18
CA ASP A 206 0.02 -10.19 -24.61
C ASP A 206 0.06 -10.31 -26.15
N ALA A 207 -0.99 -9.86 -26.85
CA ALA A 207 -1.00 -9.75 -28.31
C ALA A 207 0.09 -8.80 -28.82
N THR A 208 0.32 -7.67 -28.12
CA THR A 208 1.35 -6.71 -28.49
C THR A 208 2.77 -7.29 -28.29
N LEU A 209 2.99 -8.08 -27.25
CA LEU A 209 4.27 -8.76 -27.01
C LEU A 209 4.61 -9.80 -28.07
N ALA A 210 3.61 -10.37 -28.74
CA ALA A 210 3.80 -11.35 -29.82
C ALA A 210 4.25 -10.69 -31.15
N HIS A 211 4.13 -9.38 -31.29
CA HIS A 211 4.53 -8.63 -32.48
C HIS A 211 5.92 -7.96 -32.31
N GLN A 212 6.55 -7.60 -33.43
CA GLN A 212 7.90 -7.00 -33.46
C GLN A 212 7.98 -5.75 -32.56
N ASN A 213 9.14 -5.55 -31.92
CA ASN A 213 9.46 -4.41 -31.07
C ASN A 213 9.54 -3.10 -31.87
N THR A 214 8.40 -2.56 -32.26
CA THR A 214 8.27 -1.26 -32.90
C THR A 214 7.96 -0.16 -31.88
N ILE A 215 8.16 1.09 -32.25
CA ILE A 215 7.74 2.23 -31.40
C ILE A 215 6.25 2.14 -31.10
N LEU A 216 5.44 1.79 -32.10
CA LEU A 216 3.99 1.66 -31.94
C LEU A 216 3.63 0.54 -30.95
N SER A 217 4.23 -0.65 -31.07
CA SER A 217 3.98 -1.75 -30.13
C SER A 217 4.36 -1.39 -28.70
N ASN A 218 5.48 -0.70 -28.50
CA ASN A 218 5.89 -0.23 -27.18
C ASN A 218 4.94 0.82 -26.59
N MET A 219 4.37 1.71 -27.42
CA MET A 219 3.35 2.66 -26.97
C MET A 219 2.04 1.95 -26.59
N ILE A 220 1.58 0.99 -27.40
CA ILE A 220 0.39 0.19 -27.07
C ILE A 220 0.60 -0.59 -25.77
N TYR A 221 1.76 -1.23 -25.61
CA TYR A 221 2.12 -1.93 -24.37
C TYR A 221 2.14 -0.98 -23.16
N MET A 222 2.73 0.20 -23.28
CA MET A 222 2.81 1.21 -22.22
C MET A 222 1.43 1.58 -21.68
N TYR A 223 0.47 1.86 -22.56
CA TYR A 223 -0.87 2.22 -22.12
C TYR A 223 -1.67 1.02 -21.62
N SER A 224 -1.60 -0.12 -22.32
CA SER A 224 -2.31 -1.33 -21.91
C SER A 224 -1.80 -1.85 -20.56
N TYR A 225 -0.49 -1.88 -20.34
CA TYR A 225 0.09 -2.24 -19.04
C TYR A 225 -0.35 -1.28 -17.92
N SER A 226 -0.39 0.02 -18.18
CA SER A 226 -0.82 1.02 -17.20
C SER A 226 -2.27 0.82 -16.78
N LEU A 227 -3.16 0.54 -17.74
CA LEU A 227 -4.57 0.24 -17.47
C LEU A 227 -4.74 -1.12 -16.79
N TYR A 228 -4.03 -2.15 -17.26
CA TYR A 228 -4.01 -3.47 -16.62
C TYR A 228 -3.60 -3.37 -15.15
N LEU A 229 -2.47 -2.71 -14.86
CA LEU A 229 -1.97 -2.55 -13.51
C LEU A 229 -2.98 -1.82 -12.60
N PHE A 230 -3.65 -0.80 -13.15
CA PHE A 230 -4.70 -0.09 -12.42
C PHE A 230 -5.88 -0.99 -12.10
N PHE A 231 -6.46 -1.64 -13.12
CA PHE A 231 -7.67 -2.45 -12.92
C PHE A 231 -7.39 -3.69 -12.06
N ASP A 232 -6.23 -4.33 -12.23
CA ASP A 232 -5.84 -5.49 -11.39
C ASP A 232 -5.71 -5.08 -9.92
N PHE A 233 -4.96 -4.02 -9.64
CA PHE A 233 -4.71 -3.61 -8.25
C PHE A 233 -5.88 -2.87 -7.61
N ALA A 234 -6.62 -2.05 -8.35
CA ALA A 234 -7.84 -1.40 -7.86
C ALA A 234 -8.95 -2.42 -7.62
N GLY A 235 -9.05 -3.46 -8.46
CA GLY A 235 -9.96 -4.59 -8.27
C GLY A 235 -9.65 -5.36 -7.00
N TYR A 236 -8.38 -5.71 -6.79
CA TYR A 236 -7.93 -6.35 -5.55
C TYR A 236 -8.24 -5.48 -4.31
N SER A 237 -7.91 -4.19 -4.36
CA SER A 237 -8.21 -3.24 -3.27
C SER A 237 -9.70 -3.15 -2.99
N SER A 238 -10.54 -3.20 -4.02
CA SER A 238 -12.00 -3.19 -3.88
C SER A 238 -12.51 -4.42 -3.15
N PHE A 239 -11.97 -5.61 -3.40
CA PHE A 239 -12.30 -6.82 -2.62
C PHE A 239 -11.94 -6.67 -1.15
N VAL A 240 -10.72 -6.19 -0.86
CA VAL A 240 -10.26 -5.99 0.52
C VAL A 240 -11.17 -5.01 1.27
N ILE A 241 -11.47 -3.86 0.66
CA ILE A 241 -12.33 -2.84 1.25
C ILE A 241 -13.75 -3.38 1.43
N GLY A 242 -14.28 -4.10 0.44
CA GLY A 242 -15.62 -4.68 0.49
C GLY A 242 -15.78 -5.66 1.65
N VAL A 243 -14.88 -6.62 1.79
CA VAL A 243 -14.88 -7.59 2.91
C VAL A 243 -14.68 -6.87 4.25
N SER A 244 -13.79 -5.88 4.32
CA SER A 244 -13.57 -5.09 5.53
C SER A 244 -14.84 -4.35 5.99
N TYR A 245 -15.58 -3.76 5.05
CA TYR A 245 -16.84 -3.08 5.35
C TYR A 245 -17.90 -4.04 5.87
N MET A 246 -17.98 -5.26 5.31
CA MET A 246 -18.86 -6.31 5.83
C MET A 246 -18.47 -6.76 7.25
N MET A 247 -17.17 -6.64 7.62
CA MET A 247 -16.67 -6.87 8.99
C MET A 247 -16.85 -5.65 9.91
N GLY A 248 -17.43 -4.54 9.43
CA GLY A 248 -17.62 -3.30 10.20
C GLY A 248 -16.37 -2.43 10.32
N ILE A 249 -15.31 -2.70 9.54
CA ILE A 249 -14.05 -1.96 9.55
C ILE A 249 -13.95 -1.06 8.32
N LYS A 250 -13.79 0.25 8.52
CA LYS A 250 -13.68 1.26 7.45
C LYS A 250 -12.24 1.36 6.92
N THR A 251 -11.78 0.30 6.23
CA THR A 251 -10.42 0.27 5.63
C THR A 251 -10.24 1.42 4.63
N PRO A 252 -9.06 2.09 4.61
CA PRO A 252 -8.81 3.25 3.75
C PRO A 252 -8.79 2.89 2.27
N GLU A 253 -9.06 3.88 1.42
CA GLU A 253 -8.99 3.76 -0.04
C GLU A 253 -7.55 3.72 -0.55
N ASN A 254 -7.32 2.98 -1.64
CA ASN A 254 -6.05 2.98 -2.36
C ASN A 254 -6.07 3.80 -3.65
N PHE A 255 -7.24 4.01 -4.23
CA PHE A 255 -7.36 4.68 -5.52
C PHE A 255 -8.50 5.69 -5.55
N ASN A 256 -8.25 6.87 -6.15
CA ASN A 256 -9.24 7.90 -6.40
C ASN A 256 -9.07 8.50 -7.80
N LYS A 257 -9.52 7.76 -8.84
CA LYS A 257 -9.46 8.20 -10.24
C LYS A 257 -8.07 8.77 -10.62
N PRO A 258 -6.96 8.01 -10.48
CA PRO A 258 -5.60 8.55 -10.59
C PRO A 258 -5.26 9.09 -11.98
N PHE A 259 -5.86 8.56 -13.04
CA PHE A 259 -5.56 8.96 -14.43
C PHE A 259 -6.18 10.29 -14.86
N ILE A 260 -7.01 10.93 -14.01
CA ILE A 260 -7.47 12.30 -14.23
C ILE A 260 -6.68 13.34 -13.42
N SER A 261 -5.51 12.96 -12.92
CA SER A 261 -4.64 13.87 -12.17
C SER A 261 -4.03 14.94 -13.06
N ARG A 262 -4.00 16.19 -12.56
CA ARG A 262 -3.49 17.36 -13.29
C ARG A 262 -1.98 17.54 -13.18
N ASN A 263 -1.33 16.79 -12.31
CA ASN A 263 0.12 16.82 -12.09
C ASN A 263 0.57 15.60 -11.28
N ILE A 264 1.88 15.42 -11.20
CA ILE A 264 2.48 14.28 -10.52
C ILE A 264 2.20 14.24 -8.99
N LYS A 265 2.06 15.39 -8.33
CA LYS A 265 1.71 15.46 -6.89
C LYS A 265 0.26 14.99 -6.69
N ASP A 266 -0.67 15.43 -7.55
CA ASP A 266 -2.08 15.00 -7.54
C ASP A 266 -2.20 13.50 -7.86
N PHE A 267 -1.39 12.97 -8.79
CA PHE A 267 -1.36 11.54 -9.11
C PHE A 267 -1.02 10.69 -7.88
N TRP A 268 0.04 10.99 -7.15
CA TRP A 268 0.43 10.23 -5.96
C TRP A 268 -0.51 10.42 -4.77
N ASN A 269 -1.35 11.45 -4.76
CA ASN A 269 -2.45 11.60 -3.82
C ASN A 269 -3.69 10.76 -4.18
N ARG A 270 -3.69 10.12 -5.38
CA ARG A 270 -4.81 9.32 -5.91
C ARG A 270 -4.43 7.89 -6.25
N TRP A 271 -3.14 7.59 -6.37
CA TRP A 271 -2.58 6.28 -6.68
C TRP A 271 -1.96 5.66 -5.45
N HIS A 272 -2.35 4.40 -5.14
CA HIS A 272 -1.85 3.63 -3.99
C HIS A 272 -1.77 4.51 -2.73
N MET A 273 -2.87 5.17 -2.42
CA MET A 273 -2.98 6.26 -1.44
C MET A 273 -2.48 5.84 -0.06
N SER A 274 -2.80 4.61 0.37
CA SER A 274 -2.40 4.13 1.68
C SER A 274 -0.87 4.03 1.83
N LEU A 275 -0.15 3.57 0.79
CA LEU A 275 1.32 3.55 0.76
C LEU A 275 1.89 4.96 0.60
N SER A 276 1.35 5.75 -0.34
CA SER A 276 1.81 7.12 -0.61
C SER A 276 1.74 7.99 0.65
N PHE A 277 0.64 7.89 1.40
CA PHE A 277 0.48 8.62 2.67
C PHE A 277 1.34 8.03 3.79
N TRP A 278 1.57 6.71 3.80
CA TRP A 278 2.49 6.10 4.75
C TRP A 278 3.92 6.63 4.57
N LEU A 279 4.44 6.60 3.34
CA LEU A 279 5.77 7.10 3.00
C LEU A 279 5.88 8.61 3.28
N ARG A 280 4.86 9.40 2.89
CA ARG A 280 4.81 10.83 3.19
C ARG A 280 4.93 11.11 4.69
N ASP A 281 4.13 10.42 5.52
CA ASP A 281 4.02 10.72 6.95
C ASP A 281 5.24 10.23 7.74
N PHE A 282 5.78 9.04 7.40
CA PHE A 282 6.83 8.39 8.19
C PHE A 282 8.25 8.58 7.61
N ILE A 283 8.39 9.00 6.36
CA ILE A 283 9.69 9.26 5.73
C ILE A 283 9.83 10.75 5.42
N TYR A 284 9.05 11.26 4.46
CA TYR A 284 9.16 12.63 3.96
C TYR A 284 8.98 13.67 5.08
N MET A 285 7.84 13.67 5.76
CA MET A 285 7.52 14.66 6.78
C MET A 285 8.46 14.60 7.98
N ARG A 286 8.89 13.40 8.37
CA ARG A 286 9.85 13.24 9.48
C ARG A 286 11.21 13.82 9.14
N PHE A 287 11.72 13.56 7.94
CA PHE A 287 12.96 14.15 7.49
C PHE A 287 12.85 15.67 7.39
N VAL A 288 11.80 16.20 6.74
CA VAL A 288 11.58 17.63 6.59
C VAL A 288 11.50 18.34 7.97
N PHE A 289 10.72 17.77 8.91
CA PHE A 289 10.62 18.30 10.25
C PHE A 289 11.96 18.28 10.98
N PHE A 290 12.69 17.15 10.94
CA PHE A 290 14.00 17.02 11.56
C PHE A 290 15.02 18.02 11.00
N ALA A 291 15.14 18.08 9.67
CA ALA A 291 16.09 18.97 9.00
C ALA A 291 15.79 20.46 9.26
N THR A 292 14.51 20.82 9.28
CA THR A 292 14.06 22.19 9.58
C THR A 292 14.33 22.56 11.04
N LYS A 293 13.97 21.68 11.98
CA LYS A 293 14.18 21.89 13.43
C LYS A 293 15.67 22.03 13.78
N LYS A 294 16.51 21.22 13.16
CA LYS A 294 17.96 21.23 13.36
C LYS A 294 18.68 22.28 12.51
N LYS A 295 17.97 23.01 11.65
CA LYS A 295 18.53 24.00 10.71
C LYS A 295 19.68 23.44 9.86
N LEU A 296 19.59 22.15 9.44
CA LEU A 296 20.66 21.45 8.74
C LEU A 296 20.97 22.08 7.37
N ILE A 297 19.95 22.62 6.71
CA ILE A 297 20.04 23.18 5.37
C ILE A 297 19.27 24.51 5.36
N LYS A 298 19.92 25.59 4.91
CA LYS A 298 19.30 26.93 4.84
C LYS A 298 18.16 27.00 3.83
N ASN A 299 18.31 26.30 2.69
CA ASN A 299 17.32 26.33 1.62
C ASN A 299 16.19 25.32 1.87
N ARG A 300 14.98 25.83 2.18
CA ARG A 300 13.79 24.99 2.43
C ARG A 300 13.38 24.11 1.24
N TYR A 301 13.66 24.56 0.01
CA TYR A 301 13.39 23.75 -1.19
C TYR A 301 14.31 22.53 -1.27
N MET A 302 15.58 22.72 -0.92
CA MET A 302 16.53 21.60 -0.87
C MET A 302 16.13 20.58 0.20
N ILE A 303 15.63 21.01 1.36
CA ILE A 303 15.08 20.08 2.36
C ILE A 303 13.93 19.26 1.76
N SER A 304 13.01 19.92 1.05
CA SER A 304 11.89 19.23 0.40
C SER A 304 12.37 18.23 -0.68
N TYR A 305 13.35 18.62 -1.50
CA TYR A 305 13.86 17.76 -2.57
C TYR A 305 14.59 16.52 -2.03
N ILE A 306 15.36 16.68 -0.96
CA ILE A 306 15.97 15.52 -0.28
C ILE A 306 14.88 14.65 0.35
N GLY A 307 13.83 15.24 0.93
CA GLY A 307 12.69 14.48 1.45
C GLY A 307 11.99 13.68 0.35
N VAL A 308 11.77 14.26 -0.83
CA VAL A 308 11.23 13.58 -2.02
C VAL A 308 12.16 12.46 -2.48
N PHE A 309 13.46 12.73 -2.54
CA PHE A 309 14.47 11.72 -2.86
C PHE A 309 14.36 10.51 -1.92
N LEU A 310 14.42 10.73 -0.60
CA LEU A 310 14.32 9.65 0.39
C LEU A 310 13.01 8.86 0.25
N ASN A 311 11.90 9.56 0.01
CA ASN A 311 10.58 8.94 -0.15
C ASN A 311 10.54 7.95 -1.33
N PHE A 312 10.95 8.39 -2.52
CA PHE A 312 10.95 7.55 -3.71
C PHE A 312 12.07 6.52 -3.72
N PHE A 313 13.23 6.84 -3.13
CA PHE A 313 14.32 5.90 -2.98
C PHE A 313 13.92 4.68 -2.13
N VAL A 314 13.27 4.93 -0.97
CA VAL A 314 12.74 3.84 -0.14
C VAL A 314 11.65 3.06 -0.89
N MET A 315 10.78 3.73 -1.64
CA MET A 315 9.76 3.07 -2.46
C MET A 315 10.41 2.19 -3.54
N GLY A 316 11.46 2.67 -4.21
CA GLY A 316 12.21 1.91 -5.22
C GLY A 316 12.84 0.65 -4.62
N ILE A 317 13.58 0.78 -3.51
CA ILE A 317 14.18 -0.36 -2.79
C ILE A 317 13.11 -1.36 -2.36
N TRP A 318 11.97 -0.88 -1.88
CA TRP A 318 10.88 -1.76 -1.47
C TRP A 318 10.32 -2.62 -2.61
N HIS A 319 10.30 -2.09 -3.83
CA HIS A 319 9.84 -2.84 -5.01
C HIS A 319 10.84 -3.88 -5.53
N ILE A 320 12.14 -3.79 -5.17
CA ILE A 320 13.14 -4.74 -5.65
C ILE A 320 12.75 -6.17 -5.29
N THR A 321 12.76 -7.05 -6.30
CA THR A 321 12.58 -8.49 -6.18
C THR A 321 13.63 -9.20 -7.03
N GLY A 322 14.64 -9.79 -6.40
CA GLY A 322 15.74 -10.43 -7.14
C GLY A 322 16.60 -9.44 -7.94
N HIS A 323 16.89 -9.74 -9.20
CA HIS A 323 17.89 -9.03 -10.02
C HIS A 323 17.39 -7.74 -10.70
N ASN A 324 16.17 -7.27 -10.44
CA ASN A 324 15.59 -6.09 -11.06
C ASN A 324 15.88 -4.76 -10.35
N ILE A 325 17.05 -4.65 -9.73
CA ILE A 325 17.49 -3.47 -8.95
C ILE A 325 17.50 -2.21 -9.81
N ALA A 326 18.15 -2.27 -10.97
CA ALA A 326 18.30 -1.13 -11.87
C ALA A 326 16.95 -0.55 -12.30
N GLN A 327 16.01 -1.42 -12.68
CA GLN A 327 14.64 -1.06 -13.10
C GLN A 327 13.93 -0.20 -12.04
N TYR A 328 13.87 -0.66 -10.80
CA TYR A 328 13.18 0.07 -9.74
C TYR A 328 13.92 1.31 -9.25
N MET A 329 15.24 1.33 -9.37
CA MET A 329 16.02 2.54 -9.10
C MET A 329 15.81 3.60 -10.18
N ILE A 330 15.79 3.23 -11.46
CA ILE A 330 15.45 4.14 -12.56
C ILE A 330 14.02 4.68 -12.40
N TYR A 331 13.06 3.81 -12.05
CA TYR A 331 11.69 4.23 -11.75
C TYR A 331 11.63 5.26 -10.61
N ALA A 332 12.34 5.04 -9.51
CA ALA A 332 12.42 5.98 -8.40
C ALA A 332 13.03 7.33 -8.83
N LEU A 333 14.17 7.31 -9.52
CA LEU A 333 14.85 8.52 -10.03
C LEU A 333 13.97 9.30 -11.01
N TYR A 334 13.24 8.61 -11.88
CA TYR A 334 12.28 9.21 -12.79
C TYR A 334 11.20 10.01 -12.05
N HIS A 335 10.58 9.42 -11.04
CA HIS A 335 9.56 10.12 -10.26
C HIS A 335 10.13 11.25 -9.39
N ILE A 336 11.34 11.12 -8.86
CA ILE A 336 12.06 12.20 -8.18
C ILE A 336 12.23 13.39 -9.14
N ALA A 337 12.71 13.12 -10.35
CA ALA A 337 12.90 14.16 -11.37
C ALA A 337 11.56 14.85 -11.71
N LEU A 338 10.48 14.08 -11.94
CA LEU A 338 9.16 14.64 -12.23
C LEU A 338 8.65 15.53 -11.09
N PHE A 339 8.83 15.14 -9.82
CA PHE A 339 8.41 15.96 -8.68
C PHE A 339 9.18 17.26 -8.59
N ILE A 340 10.51 17.23 -8.76
CA ILE A 340 11.37 18.43 -8.70
C ILE A 340 11.08 19.35 -9.86
N LEU A 341 10.99 18.83 -11.08
CA LEU A 341 10.67 19.61 -12.28
C LEU A 341 9.30 20.26 -12.18
N PHE A 342 8.29 19.50 -11.70
CA PHE A 342 6.95 20.06 -11.49
C PHE A 342 6.94 21.16 -10.42
N ASP A 343 7.69 20.99 -9.32
CA ASP A 343 7.79 22.02 -8.28
C ASP A 343 8.45 23.31 -8.80
N ILE A 344 9.49 23.18 -9.62
CA ILE A 344 10.15 24.32 -10.29
C ILE A 344 9.18 25.00 -11.25
N PHE A 345 8.46 24.21 -12.07
CA PHE A 345 7.43 24.68 -12.99
C PHE A 345 6.32 25.46 -12.23
N GLU A 346 5.76 24.87 -11.17
CA GLU A 346 4.70 25.49 -10.36
C GLU A 346 5.14 26.83 -9.78
N ARG A 347 6.37 26.93 -9.27
CA ARG A 347 6.91 28.18 -8.73
C ARG A 347 7.12 29.24 -9.81
N LYS A 348 7.67 28.86 -10.98
CA LYS A 348 7.82 29.76 -12.11
C LYS A 348 6.47 30.26 -12.62
N ASN A 349 5.49 29.34 -12.71
CA ASN A 349 4.14 29.70 -13.12
C ASN A 349 3.43 30.64 -12.13
N LYS A 350 3.60 30.44 -10.82
CA LYS A 350 3.09 31.38 -9.81
C LYS A 350 3.66 32.80 -9.99
N LYS A 351 4.93 32.91 -10.42
CA LYS A 351 5.59 34.19 -10.65
C LYS A 351 5.20 34.84 -11.97
N HIS A 352 5.19 34.08 -13.06
CA HIS A 352 5.10 34.62 -14.43
C HIS A 352 3.74 34.37 -15.11
N LYS A 353 2.84 33.55 -14.50
CA LYS A 353 1.47 33.24 -14.98
C LYS A 353 1.41 32.77 -16.46
N PHE A 354 2.44 32.05 -16.93
CA PHE A 354 2.52 31.58 -18.30
C PHE A 354 1.60 30.38 -18.63
N TRP A 355 1.12 29.67 -17.58
CA TRP A 355 0.16 28.60 -17.68
C TRP A 355 -1.21 29.08 -17.18
N PRO A 356 -2.15 29.43 -18.07
CA PRO A 356 -3.46 29.95 -17.67
C PRO A 356 -4.32 28.94 -16.94
N ASN A 357 -5.18 29.44 -16.07
CA ASN A 357 -6.13 28.61 -15.33
C ASN A 357 -7.47 28.55 -16.07
N ASN A 358 -7.57 27.74 -17.13
CA ASN A 358 -8.79 27.51 -17.89
C ASN A 358 -9.00 26.01 -18.15
N THR A 359 -10.19 25.65 -18.65
CA THR A 359 -10.57 24.25 -18.89
C THR A 359 -9.64 23.55 -19.89
N PHE A 360 -9.22 24.22 -20.96
CA PHE A 360 -8.30 23.65 -21.95
C PHE A 360 -6.95 23.25 -21.30
N MET A 361 -6.35 24.15 -20.51
CA MET A 361 -5.09 23.89 -19.83
C MET A 361 -5.23 22.83 -18.73
N HIS A 362 -6.41 22.71 -18.12
CA HIS A 362 -6.68 21.60 -17.18
C HIS A 362 -6.70 20.25 -17.90
N VAL A 363 -7.37 20.15 -19.06
CA VAL A 363 -7.38 18.92 -19.86
C VAL A 363 -5.99 18.60 -20.37
N LEU A 364 -5.26 19.59 -20.87
CA LEU A 364 -3.88 19.42 -21.33
C LEU A 364 -2.96 18.93 -20.20
N ALA A 365 -3.10 19.48 -18.99
CA ALA A 365 -2.35 19.02 -17.81
C ALA A 365 -2.64 17.55 -17.46
N ILE A 366 -3.91 17.12 -17.56
CA ILE A 366 -4.30 15.71 -17.36
C ILE A 366 -3.64 14.82 -18.41
N VAL A 367 -3.72 15.19 -19.69
CA VAL A 367 -3.13 14.43 -20.79
C VAL A 367 -1.62 14.29 -20.61
N ILE A 368 -0.91 15.39 -20.34
CA ILE A 368 0.53 15.38 -20.12
C ILE A 368 0.88 14.49 -18.90
N THR A 369 0.17 14.66 -17.79
CA THR A 369 0.43 13.87 -16.57
C THR A 369 0.19 12.39 -16.82
N PHE A 370 -0.87 12.03 -17.52
CA PHE A 370 -1.19 10.65 -17.89
C PHE A 370 -0.04 10.01 -18.69
N HIS A 371 0.51 10.71 -19.70
CA HIS A 371 1.62 10.20 -20.50
C HIS A 371 2.89 9.97 -19.65
N PHE A 372 3.26 10.93 -18.81
CA PHE A 372 4.41 10.77 -17.92
C PHE A 372 4.21 9.60 -16.94
N VAL A 373 3.01 9.43 -16.41
CA VAL A 373 2.69 8.30 -15.51
C VAL A 373 2.78 6.97 -16.25
N CYS A 374 2.20 6.86 -17.45
CA CYS A 374 2.27 5.64 -18.27
C CYS A 374 3.71 5.29 -18.64
N PHE A 375 4.55 6.28 -18.95
CA PHE A 375 5.97 6.04 -19.20
C PHE A 375 6.70 5.56 -17.92
N GLY A 376 6.36 6.11 -16.76
CA GLY A 376 6.84 5.58 -15.49
C GLY A 376 6.45 4.12 -15.29
N PHE A 377 5.22 3.74 -15.61
CA PHE A 377 4.77 2.35 -15.54
C PHE A 377 5.41 1.44 -16.58
N LEU A 378 5.78 1.95 -17.75
CA LEU A 378 6.60 1.23 -18.72
C LEU A 378 7.97 0.86 -18.13
N ILE A 379 8.64 1.78 -17.44
CA ILE A 379 9.88 1.49 -16.70
C ILE A 379 9.59 0.44 -15.62
N PHE A 380 8.54 0.63 -14.83
CA PHE A 380 8.15 -0.26 -13.74
C PHE A 380 7.84 -1.68 -14.20
N SER A 381 7.30 -1.87 -15.40
CA SER A 381 6.96 -3.18 -15.97
C SER A 381 8.18 -4.07 -16.24
N GLY A 382 9.37 -3.49 -16.39
CA GLY A 382 10.57 -4.19 -16.84
C GLY A 382 10.62 -4.46 -18.35
N HIS A 383 9.61 -4.04 -19.12
CA HIS A 383 9.59 -4.25 -20.57
C HIS A 383 10.83 -3.68 -21.27
N LEU A 384 11.34 -2.55 -20.77
CA LEU A 384 12.53 -1.91 -21.31
C LEU A 384 13.82 -2.71 -21.08
N ASN A 385 13.85 -3.66 -20.13
CA ASN A 385 15.00 -4.52 -19.89
C ASN A 385 15.34 -5.43 -21.09
N ASN A 386 14.39 -5.61 -22.01
CA ASN A 386 14.59 -6.38 -23.25
C ASN A 386 15.45 -5.63 -24.28
N TYR A 387 15.77 -4.35 -24.03
CA TYR A 387 16.53 -3.49 -24.95
C TYR A 387 17.96 -3.17 -24.44
N PHE A 388 18.24 -3.52 -23.20
CA PHE A 388 19.52 -3.30 -22.54
C PHE A 388 20.01 -4.60 -21.88
#